data_46ddb8e3205fc1eb45bb4378bfb22adf
#
_entry.id   46ddb8e3205fc1eb45bb4378bfb22adf
#
_cell.length_a   1.000
_cell.length_b   1.000
_cell.length_c   1.000
_cell.angle_alpha   90.00
_cell.angle_beta   90.00
_cell.angle_gamma   90.00
#
_symmetry.space_group_name_H-M   'P 1'
#
loop_
_entity.id
_entity.type
_entity.pdbx_description
1 polymer ?
#
loop_
_entity_poly.entity_id
_entity_poly.type
_entity_poly.pdbx_seq_one_letter_code
_entity_poly.pdbx_strand_id
1 'polypeptide(L)'
;SMSYGALGKNAITALSKGLAKAGTWMNTGEGGLSEYHLKGNGDIIFQIGPGLFGVRDKEGNFSEGLFKEVAQLSNVRAFELKLAQGAKTRGGHMEAEKVNEEIAKIRNVEPYKTINSPNRYEFIHNAEDLIRFVDQLQQLGQKPVGFKIVVSKVSEIETLVRTMVELDKYPSFITIDGGEGGTGATFQELQDGVGLPLFTALPIVSGMLEKYGIRDKVKLAASGKLVTPDKIAIALGLGADFVNIARGMMISVGCIMSQQCHMNTCPVGVATTDAKKEKALIVGEKQYRVTNYVTSLHEGLFNIAAAVGVSSPTEITADHIVYRKVDGELQTIHDYKLKLIS
;
A
#
# COMPACT_ATOMS: atom_id res chain seq x y z
N SER A 1 0.24 -2.31 -3.17
CA SER A 1 -0.46 -1.63 -4.28
C SER A 1 0.26 -1.90 -5.59
N MET A 2 -0.48 -2.39 -6.60
CA MET A 2 0.10 -2.82 -7.88
C MET A 2 -0.83 -2.43 -9.03
N SER A 3 -0.47 -1.37 -9.77
CA SER A 3 -1.32 -0.84 -10.83
C SER A 3 -1.09 -1.54 -12.18
N TYR A 4 -2.19 -1.76 -12.91
CA TYR A 4 -2.13 -2.10 -14.32
C TYR A 4 -1.57 -0.90 -15.11
N GLY A 5 -0.63 -1.18 -15.98
CA GLY A 5 0.16 -0.17 -16.68
C GLY A 5 1.54 0.04 -16.03
N ALA A 6 1.66 0.06 -14.71
CA ALA A 6 2.97 -0.12 -14.08
C ALA A 6 3.44 -1.57 -14.25
N LEU A 7 2.55 -2.54 -14.00
CA LEU A 7 2.73 -3.96 -14.33
C LEU A 7 1.89 -4.33 -15.55
N GLY A 8 2.31 -5.37 -16.26
CA GLY A 8 1.57 -5.94 -17.37
C GLY A 8 0.36 -6.77 -16.93
N LYS A 9 -0.55 -7.05 -17.86
CA LYS A 9 -1.80 -7.79 -17.60
C LYS A 9 -1.56 -9.19 -17.03
N ASN A 10 -0.54 -9.90 -17.53
CA ASN A 10 -0.22 -11.24 -17.05
C ASN A 10 0.24 -11.24 -15.60
N ALA A 11 1.06 -10.25 -15.20
CA ALA A 11 1.51 -10.09 -13.82
C ALA A 11 0.34 -9.79 -12.88
N ILE A 12 -0.52 -8.82 -13.24
CA ILE A 12 -1.70 -8.47 -12.45
C ILE A 12 -2.65 -9.67 -12.34
N THR A 13 -2.89 -10.40 -13.44
CA THR A 13 -3.75 -11.59 -13.43
C THR A 13 -3.19 -12.70 -12.53
N ALA A 14 -1.88 -12.97 -12.60
CA ALA A 14 -1.25 -13.97 -11.76
C ALA A 14 -1.33 -13.61 -10.26
N LEU A 15 -1.10 -12.35 -9.93
CA LEU A 15 -1.27 -11.82 -8.57
C LEU A 15 -2.71 -11.94 -8.09
N SER A 16 -3.69 -11.47 -8.89
CA SER A 16 -5.11 -11.53 -8.56
C SER A 16 -5.55 -12.97 -8.25
N LYS A 17 -5.23 -13.90 -9.13
CA LYS A 17 -5.59 -15.32 -8.95
C LYS A 17 -4.87 -15.97 -7.77
N GLY A 18 -3.58 -15.68 -7.60
CA GLY A 18 -2.79 -16.27 -6.54
C GLY A 18 -3.18 -15.75 -5.15
N LEU A 19 -3.46 -14.45 -5.02
CA LEU A 19 -3.91 -13.84 -3.77
C LEU A 19 -5.31 -14.32 -3.38
N ALA A 20 -6.25 -14.42 -4.36
CA ALA A 20 -7.57 -14.96 -4.11
C ALA A 20 -7.52 -16.41 -3.62
N LYS A 21 -6.68 -17.27 -4.24
CA LYS A 21 -6.45 -18.65 -3.78
C LYS A 21 -5.87 -18.73 -2.37
N ALA A 22 -5.04 -17.76 -2.01
CA ALA A 22 -4.46 -17.66 -0.66
C ALA A 22 -5.43 -17.03 0.37
N GLY A 23 -6.65 -16.66 -0.04
CA GLY A 23 -7.65 -16.07 0.85
C GLY A 23 -7.33 -14.67 1.33
N THR A 24 -6.56 -13.89 0.53
CA THR A 24 -6.17 -12.53 0.89
C THR A 24 -6.55 -11.53 -0.22
N TRP A 25 -6.39 -10.22 0.08
CA TRP A 25 -6.80 -9.13 -0.81
C TRP A 25 -5.68 -8.65 -1.74
N MET A 26 -6.07 -7.92 -2.76
CA MET A 26 -5.17 -7.20 -3.65
C MET A 26 -5.46 -5.69 -3.61
N ASN A 27 -4.42 -4.86 -3.54
CA ASN A 27 -4.54 -3.40 -3.68
C ASN A 27 -4.23 -3.01 -5.14
N THR A 28 -5.14 -2.25 -5.77
CA THR A 28 -5.05 -1.90 -7.19
C THR A 28 -3.89 -0.99 -7.55
N GLY A 29 -3.30 -0.29 -6.58
CA GLY A 29 -2.45 0.86 -6.87
C GLY A 29 -3.26 2.01 -7.48
N GLU A 30 -2.60 3.14 -7.71
CA GLU A 30 -3.23 4.41 -8.12
C GLU A 30 -3.67 4.48 -9.60
N GLY A 31 -3.60 3.38 -10.34
CA GLY A 31 -3.88 3.35 -11.78
C GLY A 31 -5.32 3.06 -12.17
N GLY A 32 -6.24 2.99 -11.21
CA GLY A 32 -7.61 2.54 -11.42
C GLY A 32 -7.76 1.01 -11.38
N LEU A 33 -8.99 0.54 -11.48
CA LEU A 33 -9.34 -0.89 -11.47
C LEU A 33 -9.39 -1.42 -12.91
N SER A 34 -8.60 -2.46 -13.19
CA SER A 34 -8.68 -3.20 -14.47
C SER A 34 -9.40 -4.53 -14.30
N GLU A 35 -9.90 -5.10 -15.40
CA GLU A 35 -10.45 -6.44 -15.40
C GLU A 35 -9.45 -7.50 -14.89
N TYR A 36 -8.14 -7.25 -15.08
CA TYR A 36 -7.08 -8.17 -14.64
C TYR A 36 -6.97 -8.28 -13.12
N HIS A 37 -7.28 -7.20 -12.38
CA HIS A 37 -7.40 -7.22 -10.92
C HIS A 37 -8.56 -8.11 -10.45
N LEU A 38 -9.61 -8.26 -11.25
CA LEU A 38 -10.80 -9.02 -10.93
C LEU A 38 -10.72 -10.50 -11.36
N LYS A 39 -9.71 -10.91 -12.15
CA LYS A 39 -9.59 -12.29 -12.70
C LYS A 39 -9.50 -13.40 -11.64
N GLY A 40 -9.08 -13.08 -10.42
CA GLY A 40 -9.07 -14.03 -9.30
C GLY A 40 -10.37 -14.06 -8.50
N ASN A 41 -11.27 -13.13 -8.73
CA ASN A 41 -12.49 -12.93 -7.94
C ASN A 41 -12.24 -12.77 -6.42
N GLY A 42 -11.07 -12.23 -6.03
CA GLY A 42 -10.70 -11.94 -4.64
C GLY A 42 -11.10 -10.55 -4.19
N ASP A 43 -10.88 -10.28 -2.92
CA ASP A 43 -11.13 -8.98 -2.31
C ASP A 43 -10.13 -7.92 -2.81
N ILE A 44 -10.63 -6.71 -3.03
CA ILE A 44 -9.89 -5.58 -3.58
C ILE A 44 -9.91 -4.39 -2.61
N ILE A 45 -8.74 -3.80 -2.38
CA ILE A 45 -8.61 -2.44 -1.89
C ILE A 45 -8.36 -1.55 -3.11
N PHE A 46 -9.30 -0.65 -3.40
CA PHE A 46 -9.17 0.29 -4.51
C PHE A 46 -8.37 1.52 -4.05
N GLN A 47 -7.21 1.75 -4.66
CA GLN A 47 -6.36 2.88 -4.29
C GLN A 47 -6.59 4.08 -5.21
N ILE A 48 -6.84 5.24 -4.61
CA ILE A 48 -7.02 6.52 -5.29
C ILE A 48 -5.76 7.34 -5.04
N GLY A 49 -5.05 7.71 -6.11
CA GLY A 49 -3.94 8.66 -6.04
C GLY A 49 -4.35 10.07 -6.43
N PRO A 50 -3.44 11.08 -6.32
CA PRO A 50 -3.73 12.47 -6.68
C PRO A 50 -4.17 12.68 -8.14
N GLY A 51 -3.86 11.74 -9.04
CA GLY A 51 -4.37 11.76 -10.42
C GLY A 51 -5.82 11.32 -10.55
N LEU A 52 -6.45 10.84 -9.46
CA LEU A 52 -7.86 10.41 -9.38
C LEU A 52 -8.26 9.34 -10.42
N PHE A 53 -7.29 8.57 -10.93
CA PHE A 53 -7.54 7.58 -11.98
C PHE A 53 -8.58 6.54 -11.55
N GLY A 54 -9.57 6.33 -12.42
CA GLY A 54 -10.70 5.45 -12.19
C GLY A 54 -11.88 6.09 -11.47
N VAL A 55 -11.71 7.30 -10.90
CA VAL A 55 -12.78 8.07 -10.23
C VAL A 55 -12.76 9.56 -10.63
N ARG A 56 -12.15 9.89 -11.78
CA ARG A 56 -12.09 11.25 -12.31
C ARG A 56 -12.97 11.42 -13.52
N ASP A 57 -13.51 12.62 -13.69
CA ASP A 57 -14.19 13.05 -14.92
C ASP A 57 -13.18 13.34 -16.06
N LYS A 58 -13.67 13.79 -17.20
CA LYS A 58 -12.83 14.14 -18.36
C LYS A 58 -11.99 15.39 -18.13
N GLU A 59 -12.42 16.27 -17.26
CA GLU A 59 -11.74 17.49 -16.83
C GLU A 59 -10.66 17.21 -15.79
N GLY A 60 -10.67 16.01 -15.20
CA GLY A 60 -9.69 15.55 -14.21
C GLY A 60 -10.12 15.73 -12.75
N ASN A 61 -11.35 16.17 -12.50
CA ASN A 61 -11.89 16.36 -11.17
C ASN A 61 -12.43 15.04 -10.58
N PHE A 62 -12.57 14.98 -9.26
CA PHE A 62 -13.19 13.85 -8.59
C PHE A 62 -14.67 13.72 -9.02
N SER A 63 -15.05 12.51 -9.43
CA SER A 63 -16.42 12.17 -9.83
C SER A 63 -17.07 11.27 -8.80
N GLU A 64 -18.04 11.80 -8.05
CA GLU A 64 -18.82 11.00 -7.10
C GLU A 64 -19.58 9.86 -7.78
N GLY A 65 -20.07 10.08 -9.03
CA GLY A 65 -20.77 9.05 -9.79
C GLY A 65 -19.87 7.84 -10.07
N LEU A 66 -18.67 8.08 -10.64
CA LEU A 66 -17.70 7.00 -10.90
C LEU A 66 -17.22 6.33 -9.61
N PHE A 67 -17.03 7.10 -8.54
CA PHE A 67 -16.68 6.52 -7.24
C PHE A 67 -17.79 5.57 -6.73
N LYS A 68 -19.06 5.97 -6.80
CA LYS A 68 -20.20 5.14 -6.41
C LYS A 68 -20.30 3.86 -7.26
N GLU A 69 -20.06 3.96 -8.59
CA GLU A 69 -20.01 2.78 -9.47
C GLU A 69 -18.96 1.79 -9.01
N VAL A 70 -17.74 2.24 -8.70
CA VAL A 70 -16.69 1.38 -8.17
C VAL A 70 -17.06 0.82 -6.80
N ALA A 71 -17.70 1.62 -5.94
CA ALA A 71 -18.14 1.20 -4.62
C ALA A 71 -19.23 0.12 -4.65
N GLN A 72 -20.02 0.03 -5.71
CA GLN A 72 -21.04 -1.02 -5.88
C GLN A 72 -20.43 -2.39 -6.23
N LEU A 73 -19.18 -2.46 -6.69
CA LEU A 73 -18.54 -3.73 -7.01
C LEU A 73 -18.33 -4.55 -5.73
N SER A 74 -18.85 -5.78 -5.72
CA SER A 74 -18.76 -6.68 -4.55
C SER A 74 -17.34 -7.02 -4.15
N ASN A 75 -16.43 -7.10 -5.13
CA ASN A 75 -15.01 -7.37 -4.88
C ASN A 75 -14.28 -6.19 -4.22
N VAL A 76 -14.73 -4.95 -4.43
CA VAL A 76 -14.11 -3.78 -3.78
C VAL A 76 -14.59 -3.69 -2.34
N ARG A 77 -13.70 -4.00 -1.40
CA ARG A 77 -14.01 -4.08 0.03
C ARG A 77 -13.63 -2.81 0.80
N ALA A 78 -12.66 -2.06 0.29
CA ALA A 78 -12.20 -0.83 0.91
C ALA A 78 -11.57 0.11 -0.12
N PHE A 79 -11.41 1.38 0.27
CA PHE A 79 -10.71 2.40 -0.50
C PHE A 79 -9.50 2.91 0.28
N GLU A 80 -8.44 3.26 -0.44
CA GLU A 80 -7.22 3.83 0.13
C GLU A 80 -6.79 5.07 -0.64
N LEU A 81 -6.77 6.24 0.01
CA LEU A 81 -6.17 7.45 -0.55
C LEU A 81 -4.65 7.37 -0.46
N LYS A 82 -3.95 7.50 -1.57
CA LYS A 82 -2.48 7.53 -1.58
C LYS A 82 -1.99 8.97 -1.50
N LEU A 83 -1.52 9.38 -0.34
CA LEU A 83 -0.91 10.70 -0.13
C LEU A 83 0.58 10.69 -0.45
N ALA A 84 1.27 9.59 -0.10
CA ALA A 84 2.69 9.43 -0.32
C ALA A 84 3.07 7.96 -0.55
N GLN A 85 4.33 7.74 -0.92
CA GLN A 85 4.96 6.43 -1.04
C GLN A 85 6.43 6.58 -0.65
N GLY A 86 6.98 5.61 0.09
CA GLY A 86 8.39 5.62 0.47
C GLY A 86 9.32 5.79 -0.75
N ALA A 87 10.39 6.53 -0.60
CA ALA A 87 11.37 6.84 -1.63
C ALA A 87 10.81 7.53 -2.90
N LYS A 88 9.65 8.16 -2.83
CA LYS A 88 9.01 8.79 -3.98
C LYS A 88 8.50 10.19 -3.63
N THR A 89 9.28 11.21 -4.00
CA THR A 89 8.99 12.61 -3.71
C THR A 89 8.13 13.31 -4.75
N ARG A 90 7.80 12.63 -5.86
CA ARG A 90 6.92 13.15 -6.90
C ARG A 90 5.84 12.13 -7.28
N GLY A 91 4.82 12.58 -8.00
CA GLY A 91 3.75 11.75 -8.53
C GLY A 91 4.24 10.65 -9.47
N GLY A 92 3.32 9.80 -9.91
CA GLY A 92 3.61 8.74 -10.86
C GLY A 92 4.05 9.29 -12.21
N HIS A 93 4.92 8.54 -12.88
CA HIS A 93 5.35 8.81 -14.25
C HIS A 93 5.12 7.55 -15.08
N MET A 94 4.51 7.71 -16.25
CA MET A 94 4.31 6.62 -17.21
C MET A 94 4.56 7.15 -18.61
N GLU A 95 5.50 6.54 -19.32
CA GLU A 95 5.82 6.91 -20.69
C GLU A 95 4.66 6.64 -21.65
N ALA A 96 4.56 7.47 -22.69
CA ALA A 96 3.50 7.41 -23.71
C ALA A 96 3.31 6.02 -24.32
N GLU A 97 4.40 5.29 -24.54
CA GLU A 97 4.42 3.93 -25.13
C GLU A 97 3.70 2.89 -24.24
N LYS A 98 3.60 3.15 -22.93
CA LYS A 98 2.86 2.29 -22.00
C LYS A 98 1.38 2.64 -21.93
N VAL A 99 0.97 3.82 -22.36
CA VAL A 99 -0.41 4.33 -22.27
C VAL A 99 -1.17 3.91 -23.53
N ASN A 100 -1.54 2.64 -23.61
CA ASN A 100 -2.41 2.15 -24.67
C ASN A 100 -3.88 2.58 -24.44
N GLU A 101 -4.76 2.28 -25.39
CA GLU A 101 -6.18 2.66 -25.35
C GLU A 101 -6.90 2.11 -24.10
N GLU A 102 -6.57 0.90 -23.67
CA GLU A 102 -7.17 0.26 -22.51
C GLU A 102 -6.78 1.00 -21.22
N ILE A 103 -5.49 1.30 -21.03
CA ILE A 103 -4.98 2.06 -19.88
C ILE A 103 -5.56 3.48 -19.90
N ALA A 104 -5.61 4.11 -21.08
CA ALA A 104 -6.17 5.44 -21.24
C ALA A 104 -7.65 5.47 -20.84
N LYS A 105 -8.45 4.48 -21.24
CA LYS A 105 -9.85 4.31 -20.84
C LYS A 105 -10.00 4.16 -19.32
N ILE A 106 -9.21 3.28 -18.69
CA ILE A 106 -9.28 3.03 -17.23
C ILE A 106 -8.92 4.31 -16.44
N ARG A 107 -7.95 5.08 -16.94
CA ARG A 107 -7.46 6.30 -16.28
C ARG A 107 -8.22 7.56 -16.65
N ASN A 108 -9.11 7.48 -17.63
CA ASN A 108 -9.80 8.61 -18.23
C ASN A 108 -8.83 9.71 -18.69
N VAL A 109 -7.87 9.32 -19.55
CA VAL A 109 -6.83 10.17 -20.14
C VAL A 109 -6.72 9.88 -21.64
N GLU A 110 -5.97 10.70 -22.38
CA GLU A 110 -5.70 10.48 -23.79
C GLU A 110 -4.68 9.32 -23.98
N PRO A 111 -4.91 8.41 -24.94
CA PRO A 111 -3.98 7.33 -25.23
C PRO A 111 -2.69 7.87 -25.87
N TYR A 112 -1.60 7.12 -25.69
CA TYR A 112 -0.28 7.40 -26.25
C TYR A 112 0.31 8.77 -25.87
N LYS A 113 -0.12 9.31 -24.72
CA LYS A 113 0.47 10.50 -24.10
C LYS A 113 1.09 10.14 -22.75
N THR A 114 2.26 10.70 -22.47
CA THR A 114 2.92 10.55 -21.17
C THR A 114 2.05 11.07 -20.05
N ILE A 115 1.87 10.26 -19.01
CA ILE A 115 1.09 10.61 -17.82
C ILE A 115 2.03 11.00 -16.69
N ASN A 116 1.84 12.19 -16.15
CA ASN A 116 2.45 12.65 -14.91
C ASN A 116 1.35 12.85 -13.86
N SER A 117 1.34 12.04 -12.80
CA SER A 117 0.42 12.26 -11.69
C SER A 117 0.89 13.44 -10.85
N PRO A 118 -0.02 14.28 -10.32
CA PRO A 118 0.34 15.33 -9.36
C PRO A 118 1.04 14.76 -8.12
N ASN A 119 1.82 15.60 -7.43
CA ASN A 119 2.49 15.20 -6.18
C ASN A 119 1.52 15.12 -5.00
N ARG A 120 0.41 15.84 -5.07
CA ARG A 120 -0.60 15.97 -4.02
C ARG A 120 -1.98 16.17 -4.65
N TYR A 121 -3.02 15.95 -3.86
CA TYR A 121 -4.38 16.33 -4.25
C TYR A 121 -4.50 17.86 -4.27
N GLU A 122 -5.14 18.41 -5.29
CA GLU A 122 -5.32 19.87 -5.43
C GLU A 122 -6.21 20.47 -4.34
N PHE A 123 -7.13 19.69 -3.81
CA PHE A 123 -8.14 20.11 -2.84
C PHE A 123 -7.85 19.64 -1.40
N ILE A 124 -6.71 19.00 -1.14
CA ILE A 124 -6.26 18.62 0.22
C ILE A 124 -5.04 19.47 0.57
N HIS A 125 -5.23 20.48 1.44
CA HIS A 125 -4.19 21.42 1.83
C HIS A 125 -3.67 21.20 3.25
N ASN A 126 -4.47 20.52 4.10
CA ASN A 126 -4.19 20.30 5.51
C ASN A 126 -4.84 18.99 6.02
N ALA A 127 -4.67 18.70 7.31
CA ALA A 127 -5.23 17.50 7.93
C ALA A 127 -6.76 17.52 7.95
N GLU A 128 -7.38 18.68 8.13
CA GLU A 128 -8.84 18.81 8.16
C GLU A 128 -9.47 18.45 6.81
N ASP A 129 -8.91 18.98 5.71
CA ASP A 129 -9.39 18.66 4.35
C ASP A 129 -9.31 17.15 4.09
N LEU A 130 -8.19 16.54 4.51
CA LEU A 130 -8.00 15.09 4.38
C LEU A 130 -9.07 14.29 5.13
N ILE A 131 -9.27 14.60 6.41
CA ILE A 131 -10.20 13.84 7.25
C ILE A 131 -11.65 14.03 6.79
N ARG A 132 -12.03 15.24 6.37
CA ARG A 132 -13.34 15.50 5.80
C ARG A 132 -13.56 14.76 4.48
N PHE A 133 -12.56 14.68 3.62
CA PHE A 133 -12.66 13.94 2.36
C PHE A 133 -12.75 12.43 2.60
N VAL A 134 -11.99 11.89 3.54
CA VAL A 134 -12.12 10.47 3.95
C VAL A 134 -13.55 10.17 4.44
N ASP A 135 -14.09 11.01 5.32
CA ASP A 135 -15.47 10.87 5.82
C ASP A 135 -16.50 10.96 4.68
N GLN A 136 -16.34 11.91 3.76
CA GLN A 136 -17.20 12.02 2.57
C GLN A 136 -17.20 10.71 1.76
N LEU A 137 -16.03 10.13 1.50
CA LEU A 137 -15.91 8.88 0.74
C LEU A 137 -16.52 7.69 1.51
N GLN A 138 -16.39 7.63 2.83
CA GLN A 138 -17.03 6.61 3.66
C GLN A 138 -18.56 6.70 3.55
N GLN A 139 -19.09 7.91 3.58
CA GLN A 139 -20.54 8.16 3.44
C GLN A 139 -21.04 7.83 2.02
N LEU A 140 -20.30 8.22 0.99
CA LEU A 140 -20.67 7.98 -0.41
C LEU A 140 -20.62 6.50 -0.79
N GLY A 141 -19.58 5.80 -0.35
CA GLY A 141 -19.31 4.41 -0.74
C GLY A 141 -19.86 3.36 0.20
N GLN A 142 -20.23 3.74 1.45
CA GLN A 142 -20.65 2.82 2.52
C GLN A 142 -19.65 1.67 2.73
N LYS A 143 -18.35 1.97 2.57
CA LYS A 143 -17.24 1.04 2.71
C LYS A 143 -16.09 1.66 3.51
N PRO A 144 -15.22 0.85 4.12
CA PRO A 144 -14.02 1.36 4.79
C PRO A 144 -13.17 2.21 3.86
N VAL A 145 -12.75 3.39 4.33
CA VAL A 145 -11.80 4.27 3.64
C VAL A 145 -10.64 4.58 4.56
N GLY A 146 -9.45 4.35 4.07
CA GLY A 146 -8.21 4.71 4.72
C GLY A 146 -7.32 5.56 3.83
N PHE A 147 -6.11 5.82 4.30
CA PHE A 147 -5.10 6.51 3.48
C PHE A 147 -3.69 5.98 3.76
N LYS A 148 -2.80 6.18 2.80
CA LYS A 148 -1.39 5.80 2.90
C LYS A 148 -0.50 7.04 3.00
N ILE A 149 0.39 7.02 4.00
CA ILE A 149 1.35 8.09 4.29
C ILE A 149 2.78 7.55 4.40
N VAL A 150 3.73 8.47 4.29
CA VAL A 150 5.12 8.33 4.73
C VAL A 150 5.32 9.30 5.89
N VAL A 151 5.88 8.84 6.99
CA VAL A 151 6.13 9.67 8.16
C VAL A 151 7.47 10.39 8.00
N SER A 152 7.49 11.69 8.21
CA SER A 152 8.72 12.49 8.24
C SER A 152 8.93 13.18 9.58
N LYS A 153 7.88 13.73 10.17
CA LYS A 153 7.93 14.47 11.44
C LYS A 153 6.84 14.00 12.41
N VAL A 154 7.22 13.86 13.67
CA VAL A 154 6.28 13.49 14.75
C VAL A 154 5.16 14.52 14.91
N SER A 155 5.49 15.82 14.83
CA SER A 155 4.53 16.92 14.96
C SER A 155 3.44 16.92 13.88
N GLU A 156 3.74 16.43 12.66
CA GLU A 156 2.75 16.28 11.59
C GLU A 156 1.76 15.18 11.93
N ILE A 157 2.22 14.07 12.49
CA ILE A 157 1.37 12.97 12.95
C ILE A 157 0.51 13.40 14.13
N GLU A 158 1.07 14.15 15.08
CA GLU A 158 0.32 14.70 16.21
C GLU A 158 -0.80 15.64 15.73
N THR A 159 -0.50 16.53 14.78
CA THR A 159 -1.52 17.40 14.17
C THR A 159 -2.63 16.59 13.51
N LEU A 160 -2.27 15.58 12.74
CA LEU A 160 -3.23 14.70 12.06
C LEU A 160 -4.14 13.98 13.06
N VAL A 161 -3.58 13.37 14.09
CA VAL A 161 -4.34 12.62 15.11
C VAL A 161 -5.23 13.56 15.93
N ARG A 162 -4.72 14.74 16.32
CA ARG A 162 -5.52 15.76 17.01
C ARG A 162 -6.71 16.22 16.17
N THR A 163 -6.50 16.48 14.87
CA THR A 163 -7.58 16.85 13.95
C THR A 163 -8.67 15.77 13.86
N MET A 164 -8.29 14.50 13.87
CA MET A 164 -9.28 13.39 13.91
C MET A 164 -10.15 13.48 15.16
N VAL A 165 -9.55 13.72 16.33
CA VAL A 165 -10.26 13.85 17.60
C VAL A 165 -11.15 15.08 17.62
N GLU A 166 -10.64 16.24 17.19
CA GLU A 166 -11.38 17.50 17.15
C GLU A 166 -12.62 17.43 16.24
N LEU A 167 -12.52 16.69 15.13
CA LEU A 167 -13.62 16.51 14.18
C LEU A 167 -14.54 15.34 14.54
N ASP A 168 -14.14 14.47 15.48
CA ASP A 168 -14.75 13.16 15.75
C ASP A 168 -14.98 12.33 14.47
N LYS A 169 -13.97 12.33 13.58
CA LYS A 169 -13.98 11.64 12.29
C LYS A 169 -12.70 10.85 12.13
N TYR A 170 -12.84 9.59 11.76
CA TYR A 170 -11.73 8.64 11.76
C TYR A 170 -11.64 7.90 10.43
N PRO A 171 -10.44 7.76 9.84
CA PRO A 171 -10.24 6.80 8.76
C PRO A 171 -10.42 5.39 9.30
N SER A 172 -10.90 4.48 8.49
CA SER A 172 -11.01 3.07 8.89
C SER A 172 -9.62 2.46 9.12
N PHE A 173 -8.62 2.92 8.35
CA PHE A 173 -7.24 2.50 8.51
C PHE A 173 -6.24 3.54 7.99
N ILE A 174 -5.00 3.45 8.48
CA ILE A 174 -3.86 4.20 7.96
C ILE A 174 -2.79 3.21 7.53
N THR A 175 -2.35 3.29 6.29
CA THR A 175 -1.20 2.55 5.79
C THR A 175 0.06 3.39 5.96
N ILE A 176 1.01 2.89 6.75
CA ILE A 176 2.32 3.52 6.96
C ILE A 176 3.30 2.87 6.02
N ASP A 177 3.78 3.64 5.04
CA ASP A 177 4.78 3.19 4.07
C ASP A 177 6.15 3.69 4.51
N GLY A 178 7.05 2.79 4.89
CA GLY A 178 8.39 3.16 5.34
C GLY A 178 9.22 3.80 4.22
N GLY A 179 10.20 4.61 4.59
CA GLY A 179 11.15 5.24 3.66
C GLY A 179 11.89 4.23 2.78
N GLU A 180 12.07 2.99 3.24
CA GLU A 180 12.61 1.87 2.49
C GLU A 180 11.67 1.30 1.43
N GLY A 181 10.40 1.67 1.46
CA GLY A 181 9.44 1.37 0.40
C GLY A 181 9.78 2.16 -0.87
N GLY A 182 9.43 1.66 -2.02
CA GLY A 182 9.74 2.36 -3.25
C GLY A 182 9.30 1.61 -4.49
N THR A 183 9.62 2.17 -5.63
CA THR A 183 9.29 1.62 -6.95
C THR A 183 10.50 1.73 -7.86
N GLY A 184 10.60 0.84 -8.87
CA GLY A 184 11.63 0.95 -9.91
C GLY A 184 11.52 2.20 -10.79
N ALA A 185 10.48 3.01 -10.62
CA ALA A 185 10.29 4.28 -11.31
C ALA A 185 10.73 5.50 -10.46
N THR A 186 11.39 5.28 -9.32
CA THR A 186 11.92 6.35 -8.46
C THR A 186 13.39 6.59 -8.70
N PHE A 187 13.89 7.74 -8.28
CA PHE A 187 15.32 8.03 -8.27
C PHE A 187 16.01 7.18 -7.20
N GLN A 188 17.16 6.61 -7.54
CA GLN A 188 17.92 5.75 -6.61
C GLN A 188 18.36 6.49 -5.36
N GLU A 189 18.68 7.78 -5.50
CA GLU A 189 19.10 8.67 -4.41
C GLU A 189 18.03 8.89 -3.34
N LEU A 190 16.76 8.63 -3.68
CA LEU A 190 15.64 8.79 -2.77
C LEU A 190 15.25 7.49 -2.06
N GLN A 191 15.73 6.35 -2.56
CA GLN A 191 15.46 5.07 -1.93
C GLN A 191 16.19 4.98 -0.58
N ASP A 192 15.46 4.56 0.44
CA ASP A 192 15.94 4.44 1.82
C ASP A 192 16.40 5.78 2.46
N GLY A 193 16.28 6.91 1.74
CA GLY A 193 16.78 8.22 2.18
C GLY A 193 15.70 9.26 2.50
N VAL A 194 14.44 9.02 2.11
CA VAL A 194 13.33 9.98 2.29
C VAL A 194 12.19 9.33 3.07
N GLY A 195 11.83 9.97 4.18
CA GLY A 195 10.90 9.43 5.16
C GLY A 195 11.58 8.52 6.18
N LEU A 196 10.90 8.29 7.30
CA LEU A 196 11.40 7.40 8.34
C LEU A 196 11.27 5.93 7.92
N PRO A 197 12.21 5.06 8.33
CA PRO A 197 12.05 3.62 8.17
C PRO A 197 10.78 3.12 8.87
N LEU A 198 10.16 2.07 8.31
CA LEU A 198 8.89 1.54 8.81
C LEU A 198 8.90 1.24 10.32
N PHE A 199 9.96 0.61 10.82
CA PHE A 199 10.05 0.22 12.23
C PHE A 199 10.27 1.41 13.19
N THR A 200 10.52 2.61 12.64
CA THR A 200 10.48 3.86 13.40
C THR A 200 9.14 4.59 13.19
N ALA A 201 8.64 4.62 11.97
CA ALA A 201 7.40 5.32 11.62
C ALA A 201 6.15 4.69 12.26
N LEU A 202 6.06 3.36 12.24
CA LEU A 202 4.91 2.62 12.76
C LEU A 202 4.66 2.85 14.26
N PRO A 203 5.66 2.70 15.17
CA PRO A 203 5.46 2.97 16.58
C PRO A 203 5.15 4.44 16.89
N ILE A 204 5.61 5.40 16.08
CA ILE A 204 5.21 6.82 16.22
C ILE A 204 3.70 6.97 16.00
N VAL A 205 3.17 6.43 14.91
CA VAL A 205 1.74 6.54 14.59
C VAL A 205 0.92 5.76 15.61
N SER A 206 1.29 4.51 15.92
CA SER A 206 0.61 3.69 16.93
C SER A 206 0.59 4.38 18.30
N GLY A 207 1.75 4.86 18.77
CA GLY A 207 1.86 5.56 20.05
C GLY A 207 1.08 6.88 20.08
N MET A 208 1.01 7.60 18.96
CA MET A 208 0.23 8.83 18.88
C MET A 208 -1.28 8.56 18.95
N LEU A 209 -1.78 7.51 18.27
CA LEU A 209 -3.17 7.07 18.39
C LEU A 209 -3.50 6.60 19.80
N GLU A 210 -2.58 5.90 20.48
CA GLU A 210 -2.70 5.50 21.90
C GLU A 210 -2.75 6.71 22.81
N LYS A 211 -1.84 7.68 22.64
CA LYS A 211 -1.77 8.93 23.41
C LYS A 211 -3.09 9.72 23.39
N TYR A 212 -3.77 9.73 22.24
CA TYR A 212 -5.05 10.42 22.05
C TYR A 212 -6.28 9.53 22.25
N GLY A 213 -6.13 8.28 22.69
CA GLY A 213 -7.22 7.37 23.02
C GLY A 213 -8.08 6.90 21.86
N ILE A 214 -7.52 6.88 20.64
CA ILE A 214 -8.26 6.51 19.41
C ILE A 214 -7.64 5.32 18.67
N ARG A 215 -6.72 4.58 19.29
CA ARG A 215 -6.04 3.45 18.64
C ARG A 215 -6.99 2.34 18.21
N ASP A 216 -8.06 2.12 18.94
CA ASP A 216 -9.11 1.14 18.66
C ASP A 216 -10.01 1.53 17.48
N LYS A 217 -10.14 2.84 17.22
CA LYS A 217 -10.96 3.39 16.14
C LYS A 217 -10.26 3.32 14.76
N VAL A 218 -8.93 3.23 14.73
CA VAL A 218 -8.13 3.30 13.50
C VAL A 218 -7.23 2.07 13.38
N LYS A 219 -7.40 1.29 12.31
CA LYS A 219 -6.51 0.17 12.01
C LYS A 219 -5.21 0.66 11.36
N LEU A 220 -4.10 -0.02 11.63
CA LEU A 220 -2.79 0.29 11.07
C LEU A 220 -2.32 -0.81 10.12
N ALA A 221 -2.01 -0.41 8.89
CA ALA A 221 -1.36 -1.26 7.90
C ALA A 221 0.12 -0.90 7.80
N ALA A 222 1.00 -1.88 7.92
CA ALA A 222 2.43 -1.67 7.72
C ALA A 222 2.86 -2.03 6.29
N SER A 223 3.68 -1.19 5.68
CA SER A 223 4.23 -1.38 4.33
C SER A 223 5.69 -0.89 4.28
N GLY A 224 6.61 -1.71 3.78
CA GLY A 224 8.03 -1.38 3.68
C GLY A 224 8.93 -2.60 3.76
N LYS A 225 9.23 -3.23 2.63
CA LYS A 225 10.12 -4.42 2.52
C LYS A 225 9.82 -5.57 3.51
N LEU A 226 8.56 -5.75 3.90
CA LEU A 226 8.09 -6.85 4.74
C LEU A 226 8.01 -8.14 3.93
N VAL A 227 9.15 -8.76 3.65
CA VAL A 227 9.25 -9.91 2.73
C VAL A 227 9.44 -11.25 3.43
N THR A 228 9.63 -11.25 4.75
CA THR A 228 9.88 -12.45 5.57
C THR A 228 9.00 -12.46 6.83
N PRO A 229 8.69 -13.63 7.40
CA PRO A 229 7.80 -13.74 8.56
C PRO A 229 8.29 -12.97 9.79
N ASP A 230 9.61 -12.95 10.05
CA ASP A 230 10.22 -12.21 11.17
C ASP A 230 9.92 -10.71 11.10
N LYS A 231 10.09 -10.10 9.91
CA LYS A 231 9.79 -8.68 9.71
C LYS A 231 8.31 -8.37 9.88
N ILE A 232 7.44 -9.29 9.45
CA ILE A 232 6.01 -9.16 9.65
C ILE A 232 5.66 -9.26 11.14
N ALA A 233 6.22 -10.23 11.86
CA ALA A 233 6.02 -10.39 13.30
C ALA A 233 6.46 -9.14 14.07
N ILE A 234 7.62 -8.56 13.72
CA ILE A 234 8.08 -7.29 14.30
C ILE A 234 7.07 -6.16 14.02
N ALA A 235 6.57 -6.05 12.78
CA ALA A 235 5.58 -5.01 12.45
C ALA A 235 4.29 -5.17 13.28
N LEU A 236 3.80 -6.40 13.48
CA LEU A 236 2.64 -6.68 14.33
C LEU A 236 2.90 -6.22 15.77
N GLY A 237 4.03 -6.60 16.35
CA GLY A 237 4.39 -6.18 17.72
C GLY A 237 4.64 -4.68 17.86
N LEU A 238 5.02 -3.97 16.80
CA LEU A 238 5.13 -2.51 16.78
C LEU A 238 3.79 -1.80 16.63
N GLY A 239 2.70 -2.55 16.44
CA GLY A 239 1.34 -2.02 16.43
C GLY A 239 0.63 -2.07 15.08
N ALA A 240 1.09 -2.86 14.10
CA ALA A 240 0.31 -3.10 12.88
C ALA A 240 -0.83 -4.10 13.15
N ASP A 241 -2.00 -3.84 12.57
CA ASP A 241 -3.12 -4.80 12.55
C ASP A 241 -3.01 -5.72 11.32
N PHE A 242 -2.42 -5.24 10.23
CA PHE A 242 -2.18 -6.00 9.00
C PHE A 242 -1.00 -5.44 8.21
N VAL A 243 -0.57 -6.14 7.17
CA VAL A 243 0.61 -5.75 6.39
C VAL A 243 0.33 -5.76 4.89
N ASN A 244 0.98 -4.86 4.18
CA ASN A 244 0.97 -4.78 2.73
C ASN A 244 2.35 -5.17 2.18
N ILE A 245 2.39 -6.13 1.26
CA ILE A 245 3.63 -6.67 0.70
C ILE A 245 3.64 -6.47 -0.82
N ALA A 246 4.50 -5.57 -1.31
CA ALA A 246 4.67 -5.36 -2.76
C ALA A 246 5.87 -6.15 -3.29
N ARG A 247 7.06 -5.94 -2.74
CA ARG A 247 8.32 -6.49 -3.25
C ARG A 247 8.32 -8.02 -3.29
N GLY A 248 7.88 -8.67 -2.23
CA GLY A 248 7.80 -10.13 -2.16
C GLY A 248 6.82 -10.69 -3.22
N MET A 249 5.68 -10.05 -3.41
CA MET A 249 4.72 -10.43 -4.44
C MET A 249 5.27 -10.22 -5.86
N MET A 250 6.04 -9.16 -6.10
CA MET A 250 6.74 -8.95 -7.37
C MET A 250 7.75 -10.07 -7.66
N ILE A 251 8.55 -10.46 -6.67
CA ILE A 251 9.53 -11.54 -6.78
C ILE A 251 8.82 -12.87 -7.05
N SER A 252 7.70 -13.15 -6.40
CA SER A 252 6.94 -14.39 -6.60
C SER A 252 6.45 -14.57 -8.03
N VAL A 253 6.09 -13.49 -8.73
CA VAL A 253 5.74 -13.55 -10.16
C VAL A 253 6.95 -13.50 -11.11
N GLY A 254 8.17 -13.41 -10.57
CA GLY A 254 9.40 -13.52 -11.36
C GLY A 254 10.16 -12.21 -11.57
N CYS A 255 9.89 -11.15 -10.80
CA CYS A 255 10.68 -9.92 -10.84
C CYS A 255 12.13 -10.19 -10.41
N ILE A 256 13.09 -9.76 -11.22
CA ILE A 256 14.53 -9.86 -10.97
C ILE A 256 15.15 -8.54 -10.50
N MET A 257 14.31 -7.56 -10.16
CA MET A 257 14.72 -6.23 -9.69
C MET A 257 15.65 -5.47 -10.66
N SER A 258 15.41 -5.59 -11.97
CA SER A 258 16.18 -4.88 -13.00
C SER A 258 16.00 -3.35 -12.98
N GLN A 259 15.03 -2.84 -12.20
CA GLN A 259 14.72 -1.40 -12.05
C GLN A 259 14.34 -0.66 -13.35
N GLN A 260 13.95 -1.38 -14.39
CA GLN A 260 13.50 -0.84 -15.67
C GLN A 260 11.98 -0.73 -15.81
N CYS A 261 11.27 -0.66 -14.68
CA CYS A 261 9.80 -0.76 -14.65
C CYS A 261 9.10 0.40 -15.39
N HIS A 262 9.70 1.57 -15.46
CA HIS A 262 9.13 2.75 -16.12
C HIS A 262 9.39 2.78 -17.64
N MET A 263 10.38 2.03 -18.13
CA MET A 263 10.87 2.10 -19.50
C MET A 263 10.19 1.12 -20.48
N ASN A 264 9.21 0.35 -20.04
CA ASN A 264 8.56 -0.72 -20.84
C ASN A 264 9.53 -1.83 -21.34
N THR A 265 10.74 -1.91 -20.77
CA THR A 265 11.83 -2.82 -21.18
C THR A 265 12.05 -3.99 -20.22
N CYS A 266 11.10 -4.27 -19.33
CA CYS A 266 11.23 -5.35 -18.35
C CYS A 266 11.55 -6.68 -19.03
N PRO A 267 12.72 -7.30 -18.74
CA PRO A 267 13.17 -8.49 -19.47
C PRO A 267 12.39 -9.76 -19.13
N VAL A 268 11.66 -9.77 -18.01
CA VAL A 268 10.90 -10.92 -17.50
C VAL A 268 9.38 -10.77 -17.64
N GLY A 269 8.91 -9.76 -18.39
CA GLY A 269 7.48 -9.59 -18.68
C GLY A 269 6.61 -9.10 -17.53
N VAL A 270 7.18 -8.73 -16.38
CA VAL A 270 6.41 -8.32 -15.18
C VAL A 270 5.93 -6.88 -15.30
N ALA A 271 6.82 -5.94 -15.61
CA ALA A 271 6.52 -4.50 -15.62
C ALA A 271 6.55 -3.92 -17.04
N THR A 272 5.82 -4.54 -17.95
CA THR A 272 5.71 -4.12 -19.34
C THR A 272 4.30 -4.30 -19.86
N THR A 273 3.91 -3.49 -20.85
CA THR A 273 2.66 -3.63 -21.62
C THR A 273 2.94 -4.13 -23.05
N ASP A 274 4.21 -4.43 -23.38
CA ASP A 274 4.60 -5.04 -24.65
C ASP A 274 4.15 -6.51 -24.70
N ALA A 275 3.24 -6.83 -25.61
CA ALA A 275 2.64 -8.16 -25.72
C ALA A 275 3.65 -9.28 -25.98
N LYS A 276 4.81 -8.98 -26.62
CA LYS A 276 5.85 -9.98 -26.84
C LYS A 276 6.58 -10.31 -25.54
N LYS A 277 6.91 -9.29 -24.75
CA LYS A 277 7.61 -9.45 -23.48
C LYS A 277 6.70 -10.03 -22.41
N GLU A 278 5.41 -9.66 -22.36
CA GLU A 278 4.42 -10.22 -21.44
C GLU A 278 4.26 -11.74 -21.55
N LYS A 279 4.48 -12.30 -22.75
CA LYS A 279 4.42 -13.77 -22.97
C LYS A 279 5.44 -14.55 -22.13
N ALA A 280 6.51 -13.94 -21.68
CA ALA A 280 7.49 -14.57 -20.79
C ALA A 280 6.91 -14.91 -19.41
N LEU A 281 5.82 -14.25 -19.01
CA LEU A 281 5.13 -14.49 -17.74
C LEU A 281 3.92 -15.41 -17.96
N ILE A 282 4.05 -16.66 -17.53
CA ILE A 282 2.99 -17.68 -17.65
C ILE A 282 2.09 -17.61 -16.41
N VAL A 283 0.88 -17.07 -16.58
CA VAL A 283 -0.09 -16.88 -15.50
C VAL A 283 -0.39 -18.19 -14.75
N GLY A 284 -0.58 -19.30 -15.50
CA GLY A 284 -0.88 -20.62 -14.96
C GLY A 284 0.14 -21.12 -13.92
N GLU A 285 1.41 -20.77 -14.09
CA GLU A 285 2.48 -21.12 -13.16
C GLU A 285 2.65 -20.08 -12.04
N LYS A 286 2.66 -18.80 -12.42
CA LYS A 286 2.99 -17.70 -11.48
C LYS A 286 1.92 -17.52 -10.40
N GLN A 287 0.66 -17.77 -10.68
CA GLN A 287 -0.40 -17.73 -9.67
C GLN A 287 -0.11 -18.65 -8.48
N TYR A 288 0.43 -19.85 -8.72
CA TYR A 288 0.77 -20.79 -7.65
C TYR A 288 1.99 -20.35 -6.85
N ARG A 289 2.96 -19.70 -7.48
CA ARG A 289 4.09 -19.09 -6.74
C ARG A 289 3.62 -18.02 -5.78
N VAL A 290 2.65 -17.18 -6.19
CA VAL A 290 2.03 -16.18 -5.31
C VAL A 290 1.34 -16.87 -4.13
N THR A 291 0.48 -17.87 -4.40
CA THR A 291 -0.20 -18.63 -3.33
C THR A 291 0.80 -19.26 -2.37
N ASN A 292 1.80 -19.97 -2.90
CA ASN A 292 2.81 -20.65 -2.08
C ASN A 292 3.62 -19.66 -1.22
N TYR A 293 3.96 -18.50 -1.77
CA TYR A 293 4.65 -17.47 -1.00
C TYR A 293 3.81 -16.97 0.18
N VAL A 294 2.51 -16.70 -0.02
CA VAL A 294 1.60 -16.31 1.09
C VAL A 294 1.49 -17.44 2.10
N THR A 295 1.33 -18.69 1.66
CA THR A 295 1.26 -19.86 2.55
C THR A 295 2.52 -19.98 3.40
N SER A 296 3.71 -19.88 2.79
CA SER A 296 4.98 -19.94 3.52
C SER A 296 5.16 -18.78 4.51
N LEU A 297 4.67 -17.59 4.18
CA LEU A 297 4.65 -16.47 5.13
C LEU A 297 3.77 -16.78 6.34
N HIS A 298 2.57 -17.34 6.13
CA HIS A 298 1.67 -17.74 7.22
C HIS A 298 2.29 -18.83 8.08
N GLU A 299 2.83 -19.90 7.48
CA GLU A 299 3.51 -20.98 8.22
C GLU A 299 4.65 -20.43 9.09
N GLY A 300 5.49 -19.56 8.53
CA GLY A 300 6.56 -18.91 9.28
C GLY A 300 6.05 -18.02 10.43
N LEU A 301 4.97 -17.29 10.21
CA LEU A 301 4.35 -16.46 11.25
C LEU A 301 3.76 -17.30 12.38
N PHE A 302 3.08 -18.41 12.10
CA PHE A 302 2.58 -19.32 13.13
C PHE A 302 3.71 -20.01 13.89
N ASN A 303 4.82 -20.34 13.23
CA ASN A 303 6.02 -20.85 13.91
C ASN A 303 6.60 -19.81 14.89
N ILE A 304 6.64 -18.52 14.49
CA ILE A 304 7.09 -17.45 15.39
C ILE A 304 6.10 -17.26 16.54
N ALA A 305 4.79 -17.24 16.27
CA ALA A 305 3.76 -17.15 17.31
C ALA A 305 3.90 -18.25 18.35
N ALA A 306 4.08 -19.51 17.90
CA ALA A 306 4.32 -20.64 18.79
C ALA A 306 5.61 -20.48 19.61
N ALA A 307 6.69 -19.97 19.00
CA ALA A 307 7.97 -19.76 19.68
C ALA A 307 7.90 -18.69 20.77
N VAL A 308 7.05 -17.66 20.61
CA VAL A 308 6.83 -16.63 21.63
C VAL A 308 5.67 -16.94 22.58
N GLY A 309 5.03 -18.12 22.44
CA GLY A 309 4.03 -18.64 23.39
C GLY A 309 2.60 -18.15 23.14
N VAL A 310 2.27 -17.68 21.93
CA VAL A 310 0.90 -17.28 21.57
C VAL A 310 0.31 -18.22 20.51
N SER A 311 -1.02 -18.28 20.40
CA SER A 311 -1.73 -19.21 19.52
C SER A 311 -1.92 -18.67 18.10
N SER A 312 -1.81 -17.35 17.93
CA SER A 312 -2.00 -16.67 16.64
C SER A 312 -0.98 -15.54 16.45
N PRO A 313 -0.49 -15.30 15.21
CA PRO A 313 0.32 -14.13 14.91
C PRO A 313 -0.33 -12.79 15.30
N THR A 314 -1.66 -12.72 15.31
CA THR A 314 -2.40 -11.52 15.73
C THR A 314 -2.32 -11.22 17.24
N GLU A 315 -1.82 -12.16 18.04
CA GLU A 315 -1.56 -12.01 19.47
C GLU A 315 -0.13 -11.54 19.78
N ILE A 316 0.72 -11.38 18.75
CA ILE A 316 2.06 -10.82 18.93
C ILE A 316 1.92 -9.32 19.25
N THR A 317 2.40 -8.94 20.43
CA THR A 317 2.34 -7.57 20.96
C THR A 317 3.73 -6.99 21.19
N ALA A 318 3.77 -5.76 21.65
CA ALA A 318 4.99 -5.06 22.05
C ALA A 318 5.82 -5.84 23.12
N ASP A 319 5.17 -6.62 23.97
CA ASP A 319 5.83 -7.38 25.05
C ASP A 319 6.67 -8.56 24.51
N HIS A 320 6.40 -9.03 23.31
CA HIS A 320 7.15 -10.10 22.65
C HIS A 320 8.40 -9.60 21.90
N ILE A 321 8.62 -8.27 21.85
CA ILE A 321 9.70 -7.68 21.07
C ILE A 321 10.59 -6.84 21.96
N VAL A 322 11.90 -7.05 21.80
CA VAL A 322 12.93 -6.29 22.50
C VAL A 322 13.78 -5.56 21.47
N TYR A 323 13.94 -4.27 21.64
CA TYR A 323 14.86 -3.46 20.84
C TYR A 323 16.26 -3.49 21.48
N ARG A 324 17.26 -3.93 20.72
CA ARG A 324 18.66 -3.86 21.13
C ARG A 324 19.32 -2.63 20.53
N LYS A 325 19.76 -1.72 21.38
CA LYS A 325 20.50 -0.51 20.98
C LYS A 325 21.90 -0.88 20.48
N VAL A 326 22.55 0.09 19.82
CA VAL A 326 23.93 -0.08 19.31
C VAL A 326 24.95 -0.36 20.42
N ASP A 327 24.75 0.25 21.59
CA ASP A 327 25.57 0.02 22.80
C ASP A 327 25.31 -1.32 23.50
N GLY A 328 24.36 -2.12 22.98
CA GLY A 328 23.98 -3.43 23.52
C GLY A 328 22.89 -3.38 24.59
N GLU A 329 22.43 -2.20 25.02
CA GLU A 329 21.35 -2.06 25.97
C GLU A 329 20.04 -2.56 25.36
N LEU A 330 19.22 -3.25 26.17
CA LEU A 330 17.88 -3.70 25.79
C LEU A 330 16.84 -2.65 26.17
N GLN A 331 15.94 -2.36 25.24
CA GLN A 331 14.84 -1.43 25.45
C GLN A 331 13.52 -2.12 25.09
N THR A 332 12.49 -1.93 25.92
CA THR A 332 11.15 -2.40 25.62
C THR A 332 10.54 -1.57 24.46
N ILE A 333 9.60 -2.14 23.77
CA ILE A 333 8.88 -1.39 22.73
C ILE A 333 8.02 -0.27 23.35
N HIS A 334 7.50 -0.44 24.55
CA HIS A 334 6.79 0.62 25.27
C HIS A 334 7.69 1.84 25.51
N ASP A 335 8.89 1.64 26.07
CA ASP A 335 9.86 2.73 26.28
C ASP A 335 10.31 3.36 24.98
N TYR A 336 10.47 2.53 23.93
CA TYR A 336 10.83 3.02 22.59
C TYR A 336 9.74 3.93 22.01
N LYS A 337 8.47 3.53 22.08
CA LYS A 337 7.33 4.34 21.66
C LYS A 337 7.27 5.67 22.42
N LEU A 338 7.31 5.63 23.76
CA LEU A 338 7.26 6.83 24.59
C LEU A 338 8.37 7.82 24.21
N LYS A 339 9.58 7.35 24.01
CA LYS A 339 10.72 8.19 23.59
C LYS A 339 10.53 8.82 22.20
N LEU A 340 9.84 8.15 21.29
CA LEU A 340 9.62 8.66 19.94
C LEU A 340 8.54 9.76 19.88
N ILE A 341 7.59 9.75 20.80
CA ILE A 341 6.41 10.66 20.80
C ILE A 341 6.46 11.71 21.93
N SER A 342 7.49 11.69 22.78
CA SER A 342 7.80 12.75 23.74
C SER A 342 8.49 13.93 23.06
#